data_bf3b7690cb57f11a96a6ba01818e5ead
#
_entry.id   bf3b7690cb57f11a96a6ba01818e5ead
#
_cell.length_a   1.000
_cell.length_b   1.000
_cell.length_c   1.000
_cell.angle_alpha   90.00
_cell.angle_beta   90.00
_cell.angle_gamma   90.00
#
_symmetry.space_group_name_H-M   'P 1'
#
loop_
_entity.id
_entity.type
_entity.pdbx_description
1 polymer ?
#
loop_
_entity_poly.entity_id
_entity_poly.type
_entity_poly.pdbx_seq_one_letter_code
_entity_poly.pdbx_strand_id
1 'polypeptide(L)'
;MSKFTRNIVIVFWILFAIGIGGLYILFSQINSGAIGYLPPIEELENPKNKFATIIYSCDSVELGRFSQAKENRVYVNYNQISPNLINALIATEDVRFEEHSGIDFKAIFRAVVKNVLLGDNSAGGGSTITQQLAKQLYSPASNGFWDRAMQKPIEWVIAVKLEKLYTKEEIINMYLNKFDFLYNAVGIRSAAHIYFDKLPKDLNVEEAAMLVGMCKNPSYFNPIKRPKETRDRRKTVFDQMVKADFLTEEQVDSLKDLPLLPQTDSKGNYKLANSADHKAGLAPYLREYLRKVMRAKEPKRSNYASWQEQQYEEDCVRWQEDRLFGWCAKNTKLDGTNYNLTTDGLRIYTSIDSRMQKYAEEAVAKHLSEFLQPEFNREKKGQKNAPYSKTLSSEEVENSLRRAMRQSERYSTMLSGGYTKEQIEEAFNTAIPMTLFSWEGEIDTIMTPMDSLRWQKQFLRAGFMCMDSLGYVKAYVGG
;
A
#
# COMPACT_ATOMS: atom_id res chain seq x y z
N MET A 1 -25.73 57.63 -20.41
CA MET A 1 -26.05 56.52 -19.49
C MET A 1 -27.18 56.92 -18.57
N SER A 2 -28.27 56.19 -18.50
CA SER A 2 -29.37 56.53 -17.58
C SER A 2 -28.88 56.46 -16.14
N LYS A 3 -29.57 57.23 -15.21
CA LYS A 3 -29.25 57.17 -13.78
C LYS A 3 -29.35 55.71 -13.27
N PHE A 4 -30.28 54.94 -13.83
CA PHE A 4 -30.50 53.54 -13.50
C PHE A 4 -29.29 52.64 -13.87
N THR A 5 -28.79 52.76 -15.11
CA THR A 5 -27.58 51.99 -15.58
C THR A 5 -26.34 52.37 -14.77
N ARG A 6 -26.16 53.62 -14.41
CA ARG A 6 -25.04 54.05 -13.58
C ARG A 6 -25.08 53.43 -12.18
N ASN A 7 -26.25 53.40 -11.58
CA ASN A 7 -26.41 52.79 -10.23
C ASN A 7 -26.15 51.27 -10.27
N ILE A 8 -26.60 50.56 -11.31
CA ILE A 8 -26.27 49.12 -11.49
C ILE A 8 -24.76 48.90 -11.59
N VAL A 9 -24.09 49.71 -12.40
CA VAL A 9 -22.62 49.61 -12.54
C VAL A 9 -21.89 49.91 -11.23
N ILE A 10 -22.34 50.90 -10.46
CA ILE A 10 -21.76 51.23 -9.15
C ILE A 10 -21.98 50.04 -8.18
N VAL A 11 -23.20 49.50 -8.08
CA VAL A 11 -23.50 48.35 -7.22
C VAL A 11 -22.65 47.11 -7.64
N PHE A 12 -22.54 46.87 -8.93
CA PHE A 12 -21.67 45.80 -9.44
C PHE A 12 -20.21 45.96 -8.97
N TRP A 13 -19.62 47.15 -9.10
CA TRP A 13 -18.25 47.39 -8.67
C TRP A 13 -18.06 47.36 -7.16
N ILE A 14 -19.05 47.77 -6.39
CA ILE A 14 -19.04 47.63 -4.92
C ILE A 14 -19.07 46.17 -4.52
N LEU A 15 -19.98 45.37 -5.10
CA LEU A 15 -20.07 43.93 -4.82
C LEU A 15 -18.80 43.20 -5.27
N PHE A 16 -18.22 43.61 -6.41
CA PHE A 16 -16.96 43.07 -6.90
C PHE A 16 -15.79 43.39 -5.95
N ALA A 17 -15.69 44.64 -5.45
CA ALA A 17 -14.68 45.05 -4.48
C ALA A 17 -14.83 44.30 -3.14
N ILE A 18 -16.07 44.13 -2.64
CA ILE A 18 -16.34 43.32 -1.45
C ILE A 18 -15.94 41.87 -1.65
N GLY A 19 -16.25 41.30 -2.83
CA GLY A 19 -15.84 39.92 -3.19
C GLY A 19 -14.33 39.74 -3.21
N ILE A 20 -13.58 40.64 -3.85
CA ILE A 20 -12.10 40.61 -3.87
C ILE A 20 -11.54 40.82 -2.45
N GLY A 21 -12.09 41.77 -1.66
CA GLY A 21 -11.67 41.98 -0.28
C GLY A 21 -11.91 40.73 0.59
N GLY A 22 -13.06 40.08 0.43
CA GLY A 22 -13.36 38.82 1.10
C GLY A 22 -12.41 37.68 0.76
N LEU A 23 -12.10 37.53 -0.53
CA LEU A 23 -11.10 36.56 -0.99
C LEU A 23 -9.71 36.85 -0.42
N TYR A 24 -9.28 38.11 -0.44
CA TYR A 24 -8.01 38.52 0.15
C TYR A 24 -7.90 38.18 1.64
N ILE A 25 -8.95 38.49 2.41
CA ILE A 25 -9.03 38.16 3.84
C ILE A 25 -8.97 36.64 4.03
N LEU A 26 -9.74 35.87 3.24
CA LEU A 26 -9.76 34.40 3.31
C LEU A 26 -8.37 33.82 3.08
N PHE A 27 -7.69 34.19 1.98
CA PHE A 27 -6.35 33.70 1.68
C PHE A 27 -5.30 34.19 2.68
N SER A 28 -5.44 35.39 3.24
CA SER A 28 -4.59 35.90 4.31
C SER A 28 -4.71 35.05 5.58
N GLN A 29 -5.95 34.70 5.99
CA GLN A 29 -6.21 33.87 7.15
C GLN A 29 -5.74 32.41 6.95
N ILE A 30 -5.88 31.85 5.74
CA ILE A 30 -5.32 30.53 5.41
C ILE A 30 -3.80 30.59 5.50
N ASN A 31 -3.16 31.61 4.94
CA ASN A 31 -1.70 31.73 4.93
C ASN A 31 -1.11 31.97 6.33
N SER A 32 -1.87 32.58 7.24
CA SER A 32 -1.49 32.74 8.66
C SER A 32 -1.76 31.47 9.51
N GLY A 33 -2.41 30.45 8.95
CA GLY A 33 -2.80 29.23 9.68
C GLY A 33 -4.04 29.42 10.59
N ALA A 34 -4.75 30.53 10.49
CA ALA A 34 -5.97 30.79 11.27
C ALA A 34 -7.15 29.95 10.77
N ILE A 35 -7.13 29.56 9.49
CA ILE A 35 -8.14 28.71 8.87
C ILE A 35 -7.46 27.47 8.27
N GLY A 36 -7.78 26.30 8.82
CA GLY A 36 -7.30 25.02 8.35
C GLY A 36 -5.84 24.73 8.75
N TYR A 37 -5.37 23.54 8.46
CA TYR A 37 -3.97 23.16 8.65
C TYR A 37 -3.15 23.58 7.44
N LEU A 38 -2.20 24.49 7.65
CA LEU A 38 -1.18 24.84 6.67
C LEU A 38 0.15 24.30 7.17
N PRO A 39 0.76 23.29 6.48
CA PRO A 39 2.04 22.73 6.90
C PRO A 39 3.12 23.83 6.91
N PRO A 40 4.02 23.83 7.92
CA PRO A 40 5.19 24.69 7.93
C PRO A 40 6.12 24.35 6.76
N ILE A 41 7.02 25.28 6.41
CA ILE A 41 7.92 25.12 5.26
C ILE A 41 8.80 23.89 5.43
N GLU A 42 9.27 23.62 6.63
CA GLU A 42 10.10 22.45 6.97
C GLU A 42 9.39 21.12 6.72
N GLU A 43 8.07 21.06 6.92
CA GLU A 43 7.26 19.89 6.61
C GLU A 43 6.98 19.78 5.10
N LEU A 44 6.85 20.91 4.41
CA LEU A 44 6.73 20.94 2.95
C LEU A 44 8.04 20.56 2.25
N GLU A 45 9.20 20.98 2.78
CA GLU A 45 10.53 20.60 2.28
C GLU A 45 10.84 19.12 2.53
N ASN A 46 10.31 18.53 3.58
CA ASN A 46 10.49 17.13 3.92
C ASN A 46 9.15 16.47 4.23
N PRO A 47 8.31 16.21 3.24
CA PRO A 47 7.02 15.53 3.45
C PRO A 47 7.29 14.18 4.12
N LYS A 48 6.67 13.93 5.27
CA LYS A 48 6.80 12.64 5.99
C LYS A 48 6.23 11.52 5.12
N ASN A 49 7.05 11.05 4.19
CA ASN A 49 6.74 9.91 3.36
C ASN A 49 7.11 8.64 4.11
N LYS A 50 6.13 7.78 4.33
CA LYS A 50 6.35 6.47 4.92
C LYS A 50 6.59 5.48 3.80
N PHE A 51 7.77 4.89 3.77
CA PHE A 51 8.19 3.94 2.73
C PHE A 51 8.36 2.55 3.32
N ALA A 52 7.94 1.55 2.56
CA ALA A 52 8.19 0.16 2.91
C ALA A 52 9.70 -0.14 2.89
N THR A 53 10.17 -0.89 3.86
CA THR A 53 11.52 -1.46 3.85
C THR A 53 11.56 -2.65 2.90
N ILE A 54 12.59 -2.72 2.04
CA ILE A 54 12.79 -3.79 1.08
C ILE A 54 13.93 -4.70 1.52
N ILE A 55 13.72 -6.00 1.37
CA ILE A 55 14.73 -7.03 1.65
C ILE A 55 15.21 -7.60 0.33
N TYR A 56 16.52 -7.57 0.11
CA TYR A 56 17.18 -8.05 -1.08
C TYR A 56 18.02 -9.29 -0.80
N SER A 57 18.06 -10.19 -1.77
CA SER A 57 19.04 -11.27 -1.86
C SER A 57 20.43 -10.74 -2.22
N CYS A 58 21.46 -11.58 -2.14
CA CYS A 58 22.83 -11.21 -2.54
C CYS A 58 22.95 -10.95 -4.06
N ASP A 59 22.06 -11.50 -4.87
CA ASP A 59 21.93 -11.25 -6.31
C ASP A 59 20.94 -10.10 -6.65
N SER A 60 20.63 -9.25 -5.65
CA SER A 60 19.81 -8.04 -5.77
C SER A 60 18.36 -8.28 -6.20
N VAL A 61 17.84 -9.48 -6.02
CA VAL A 61 16.42 -9.79 -6.22
C VAL A 61 15.65 -9.45 -4.95
N GLU A 62 14.48 -8.86 -5.10
CA GLU A 62 13.59 -8.55 -3.97
C GLU A 62 13.03 -9.83 -3.36
N LEU A 63 13.35 -10.11 -2.09
CA LEU A 63 12.79 -11.23 -1.33
C LEU A 63 11.42 -10.89 -0.74
N GLY A 64 11.18 -9.62 -0.44
CA GLY A 64 9.92 -9.12 0.12
C GLY A 64 10.08 -7.78 0.82
N ARG A 65 9.00 -7.35 1.52
CA ARG A 65 8.91 -6.00 2.10
C ARG A 65 8.37 -6.03 3.51
N PHE A 66 8.74 -5.01 4.30
CA PHE A 66 8.07 -4.66 5.53
C PHE A 66 7.30 -3.35 5.33
N SER A 67 5.98 -3.40 5.46
CA SER A 67 5.10 -2.24 5.37
C SER A 67 4.02 -2.29 6.43
N GLN A 68 3.44 -1.15 6.77
CA GLN A 68 2.16 -1.15 7.48
C GLN A 68 1.04 -1.47 6.48
N ALA A 69 -0.02 -2.12 6.93
CA ALA A 69 -1.09 -2.69 6.09
C ALA A 69 -1.76 -1.70 5.08
N LYS A 70 -1.51 -0.40 5.19
CA LYS A 70 -1.98 0.64 4.25
C LYS A 70 -0.84 1.46 3.61
N GLU A 71 0.44 1.07 3.80
CA GLU A 71 1.59 1.91 3.46
C GLU A 71 2.69 1.12 2.75
N ASN A 72 2.32 0.24 1.82
CA ASN A 72 3.26 -0.56 1.02
C ASN A 72 3.91 0.30 -0.08
N ARG A 73 4.60 1.38 0.31
CA ARG A 73 5.24 2.33 -0.62
C ARG A 73 6.69 1.99 -0.81
N VAL A 74 7.07 1.78 -2.05
CA VAL A 74 8.47 1.74 -2.48
C VAL A 74 8.71 2.95 -3.35
N TYR A 75 9.62 3.82 -2.93
CA TYR A 75 9.96 5.02 -3.66
C TYR A 75 10.66 4.69 -4.98
N VAL A 76 10.25 5.36 -6.03
CA VAL A 76 10.83 5.28 -7.37
C VAL A 76 11.27 6.67 -7.78
N ASN A 77 12.47 6.80 -8.32
CA ASN A 77 12.92 8.06 -8.87
C ASN A 77 12.24 8.34 -10.21
N TYR A 78 12.14 9.62 -10.60
CA TYR A 78 11.48 10.05 -11.84
C TYR A 78 12.01 9.32 -13.08
N ASN A 79 13.32 9.14 -13.20
CA ASN A 79 13.96 8.42 -14.30
C ASN A 79 13.69 6.90 -14.36
N GLN A 80 13.03 6.36 -13.34
CA GLN A 80 12.57 4.96 -13.25
C GLN A 80 11.08 4.81 -13.57
N ILE A 81 10.43 5.88 -14.01
CA ILE A 81 9.01 5.91 -14.41
C ILE A 81 8.93 5.91 -15.93
N SER A 82 8.02 5.10 -16.49
CA SER A 82 7.80 5.07 -17.94
C SER A 82 7.34 6.45 -18.46
N PRO A 83 7.93 6.95 -19.54
CA PRO A 83 7.43 8.15 -20.23
C PRO A 83 5.96 8.04 -20.64
N ASN A 84 5.50 6.83 -20.97
CA ASN A 84 4.09 6.57 -21.29
C ASN A 84 3.16 6.96 -20.14
N LEU A 85 3.56 6.65 -18.90
CA LEU A 85 2.78 6.98 -17.71
C LEU A 85 2.75 8.48 -17.44
N ILE A 86 3.89 9.16 -17.57
CA ILE A 86 4.02 10.60 -17.38
C ILE A 86 3.16 11.35 -18.42
N ASN A 87 3.27 10.98 -19.69
CA ASN A 87 2.50 11.56 -20.78
C ASN A 87 0.99 11.32 -20.60
N ALA A 88 0.58 10.10 -20.21
CA ALA A 88 -0.81 9.79 -19.93
C ALA A 88 -1.36 10.63 -18.76
N LEU A 89 -0.57 10.80 -17.68
CA LEU A 89 -0.94 11.60 -16.52
C LEU A 89 -1.12 13.08 -16.89
N ILE A 90 -0.13 13.68 -17.55
CA ILE A 90 -0.17 15.09 -17.97
C ILE A 90 -1.35 15.31 -18.93
N ALA A 91 -1.50 14.48 -19.97
CA ALA A 91 -2.57 14.63 -20.95
C ALA A 91 -3.97 14.54 -20.32
N THR A 92 -4.13 13.71 -19.29
CA THR A 92 -5.46 13.42 -18.73
C THR A 92 -5.84 14.33 -17.58
N GLU A 93 -4.91 14.58 -16.67
CA GLU A 93 -5.18 15.31 -15.43
C GLU A 93 -4.83 16.79 -15.52
N ASP A 94 -3.79 17.16 -16.30
CA ASP A 94 -3.27 18.52 -16.31
C ASP A 94 -2.43 18.83 -17.56
N VAL A 95 -3.08 18.96 -18.72
CA VAL A 95 -2.40 19.14 -20.01
C VAL A 95 -1.48 20.36 -20.08
N ARG A 96 -1.68 21.34 -19.20
CA ARG A 96 -0.83 22.56 -19.12
C ARG A 96 0.03 22.58 -17.86
N PHE A 97 0.39 21.41 -17.35
CA PHE A 97 1.14 21.26 -16.12
C PHE A 97 2.43 22.10 -16.11
N GLU A 98 3.12 22.20 -17.23
CA GLU A 98 4.36 22.99 -17.38
C GLU A 98 4.13 24.51 -17.43
N GLU A 99 2.88 24.96 -17.68
CA GLU A 99 2.58 26.39 -17.95
C GLU A 99 2.16 27.18 -16.71
N HIS A 100 1.81 26.52 -15.61
CA HIS A 100 1.27 27.17 -14.42
C HIS A 100 2.08 26.83 -13.15
N SER A 101 1.88 27.61 -12.09
CA SER A 101 2.56 27.46 -10.79
C SER A 101 1.55 26.97 -9.71
N GLY A 102 1.00 25.77 -9.90
CA GLY A 102 0.10 25.10 -8.95
C GLY A 102 -1.38 25.35 -9.20
N ILE A 103 -1.77 26.46 -9.82
CA ILE A 103 -3.17 26.78 -10.14
C ILE A 103 -3.27 27.11 -11.63
N ASP A 104 -4.12 26.37 -12.35
CA ASP A 104 -4.47 26.65 -13.74
C ASP A 104 -5.76 27.49 -13.82
N PHE A 105 -5.62 28.81 -13.79
CA PHE A 105 -6.77 29.72 -13.88
C PHE A 105 -7.54 29.61 -15.21
N LYS A 106 -6.87 29.28 -16.31
CA LYS A 106 -7.55 29.06 -17.61
C LYS A 106 -8.42 27.81 -17.58
N ALA A 107 -7.95 26.71 -16.93
CA ALA A 107 -8.76 25.51 -16.76
C ALA A 107 -9.95 25.74 -15.82
N ILE A 108 -9.74 26.47 -14.73
CA ILE A 108 -10.82 26.84 -13.80
C ILE A 108 -11.88 27.66 -14.53
N PHE A 109 -11.47 28.69 -15.27
CA PHE A 109 -12.40 29.53 -16.03
C PHE A 109 -13.19 28.71 -17.07
N ARG A 110 -12.50 27.87 -17.84
CA ARG A 110 -13.12 26.94 -18.81
C ARG A 110 -14.14 26.01 -18.13
N ALA A 111 -13.77 25.43 -16.97
CA ALA A 111 -14.66 24.52 -16.24
C ALA A 111 -15.90 25.25 -15.72
N VAL A 112 -15.75 26.48 -15.17
CA VAL A 112 -16.87 27.29 -14.70
C VAL A 112 -17.80 27.64 -15.86
N VAL A 113 -17.27 28.14 -16.98
CA VAL A 113 -18.07 28.51 -18.15
C VAL A 113 -18.84 27.32 -18.69
N LYS A 114 -18.19 26.17 -18.90
CA LYS A 114 -18.83 24.97 -19.45
C LYS A 114 -19.86 24.36 -18.51
N ASN A 115 -19.50 24.18 -17.25
CA ASN A 115 -20.38 23.50 -16.30
C ASN A 115 -21.56 24.38 -15.86
N VAL A 116 -21.30 25.70 -15.58
CA VAL A 116 -22.32 26.60 -15.02
C VAL A 116 -23.17 27.23 -16.14
N LEU A 117 -22.55 27.65 -17.24
CA LEU A 117 -23.26 28.35 -18.31
C LEU A 117 -23.80 27.41 -19.40
N LEU A 118 -23.14 26.31 -19.70
CA LEU A 118 -23.50 25.40 -20.78
C LEU A 118 -24.08 24.07 -20.27
N GLY A 119 -24.05 23.80 -18.96
CA GLY A 119 -24.58 22.57 -18.37
C GLY A 119 -23.80 21.30 -18.79
N ASP A 120 -22.62 21.47 -19.35
CA ASP A 120 -21.79 20.36 -19.84
C ASP A 120 -20.89 19.81 -18.72
N ASN A 121 -21.37 18.76 -18.06
CA ASN A 121 -20.61 18.07 -17.01
C ASN A 121 -19.43 17.24 -17.53
N SER A 122 -19.22 17.18 -18.85
CA SER A 122 -18.12 16.43 -19.49
C SER A 122 -16.82 17.24 -19.56
N ALA A 123 -16.84 18.50 -19.17
CA ALA A 123 -15.79 19.50 -19.43
C ALA A 123 -14.45 19.30 -18.69
N GLY A 124 -14.22 18.15 -18.05
CA GLY A 124 -13.00 17.88 -17.31
C GLY A 124 -12.88 18.65 -15.98
N GLY A 125 -12.01 18.24 -15.10
CA GLY A 125 -11.74 18.93 -13.82
C GLY A 125 -10.85 20.17 -14.02
N GLY A 126 -11.03 21.19 -13.16
CA GLY A 126 -10.13 22.35 -13.08
C GLY A 126 -9.04 22.20 -12.02
N SER A 127 -8.80 20.99 -11.51
CA SER A 127 -7.77 20.72 -10.50
C SER A 127 -6.47 20.28 -11.15
N THR A 128 -5.34 20.84 -10.72
CA THR A 128 -4.01 20.50 -11.22
C THR A 128 -3.45 19.25 -10.50
N ILE A 129 -2.40 18.64 -11.08
CA ILE A 129 -1.65 17.55 -10.45
C ILE A 129 -1.13 18.00 -9.07
N THR A 130 -0.59 19.23 -8.99
CA THR A 130 -0.05 19.78 -7.73
C THR A 130 -1.14 19.97 -6.67
N GLN A 131 -2.36 20.38 -7.04
CA GLN A 131 -3.51 20.44 -6.11
C GLN A 131 -3.93 19.06 -5.63
N GLN A 132 -3.92 18.05 -6.53
CA GLN A 132 -4.21 16.67 -6.16
C GLN A 132 -3.14 16.12 -5.21
N LEU A 133 -1.86 16.45 -5.43
CA LEU A 133 -0.76 16.11 -4.51
C LEU A 133 -0.95 16.80 -3.14
N ALA A 134 -1.25 18.09 -3.11
CA ALA A 134 -1.53 18.82 -1.88
C ALA A 134 -2.64 18.17 -1.07
N LYS A 135 -3.71 17.76 -1.74
CA LYS A 135 -4.82 17.00 -1.13
C LYS A 135 -4.35 15.66 -0.55
N GLN A 136 -3.55 14.88 -1.27
CA GLN A 136 -3.05 13.58 -0.81
C GLN A 136 -2.11 13.70 0.39
N LEU A 137 -1.35 14.78 0.49
CA LEU A 137 -0.37 14.99 1.55
C LEU A 137 -1.00 15.53 2.83
N TYR A 138 -1.92 16.51 2.71
CA TYR A 138 -2.27 17.38 3.83
C TYR A 138 -3.78 17.54 4.08
N SER A 139 -4.66 17.03 3.21
CA SER A 139 -6.10 17.18 3.43
C SER A 139 -6.66 16.01 4.22
N PRO A 140 -7.18 16.24 5.44
CA PRO A 140 -7.88 15.21 6.20
C PRO A 140 -9.20 14.82 5.50
N ALA A 141 -9.75 13.65 5.86
CA ALA A 141 -11.09 13.27 5.40
C ALA A 141 -12.11 14.30 5.86
N SER A 142 -12.88 14.87 4.92
CA SER A 142 -13.88 15.88 5.22
C SER A 142 -15.20 15.26 5.67
N ASN A 143 -15.76 15.74 6.78
CA ASN A 143 -17.00 15.23 7.37
C ASN A 143 -18.25 16.08 7.04
N GLY A 144 -18.10 17.16 6.24
CA GLY A 144 -19.22 18.04 5.92
C GLY A 144 -19.05 18.89 4.66
N PHE A 145 -20.14 19.59 4.28
CA PHE A 145 -20.13 20.47 3.11
C PHE A 145 -19.15 21.65 3.26
N TRP A 146 -19.15 22.29 4.42
CA TRP A 146 -18.29 23.45 4.71
C TRP A 146 -16.81 23.06 4.77
N ASP A 147 -16.49 21.89 5.33
CA ASP A 147 -15.12 21.37 5.32
C ASP A 147 -14.60 21.19 3.89
N ARG A 148 -15.43 20.62 3.01
CA ARG A 148 -15.08 20.44 1.59
C ARG A 148 -14.90 21.76 0.85
N ALA A 149 -15.76 22.75 1.13
CA ALA A 149 -15.69 24.08 0.51
C ALA A 149 -14.41 24.80 0.91
N MET A 150 -14.00 24.67 2.18
CA MET A 150 -12.77 25.30 2.69
C MET A 150 -11.49 24.53 2.33
N GLN A 151 -11.58 23.25 2.04
CA GLN A 151 -10.40 22.45 1.60
C GLN A 151 -9.79 22.99 0.31
N LYS A 152 -10.60 23.40 -0.68
CA LYS A 152 -10.09 23.85 -1.98
C LYS A 152 -9.18 25.07 -1.91
N PRO A 153 -9.52 26.18 -1.23
CA PRO A 153 -8.62 27.30 -1.03
C PRO A 153 -7.30 26.90 -0.33
N ILE A 154 -7.35 25.98 0.65
CA ILE A 154 -6.17 25.47 1.36
C ILE A 154 -5.28 24.66 0.39
N GLU A 155 -5.86 23.74 -0.39
CA GLU A 155 -5.14 22.99 -1.42
C GLU A 155 -4.44 23.93 -2.42
N TRP A 156 -5.06 25.04 -2.80
CA TRP A 156 -4.46 26.03 -3.70
C TRP A 156 -3.24 26.71 -3.07
N VAL A 157 -3.32 27.12 -1.82
CA VAL A 157 -2.18 27.74 -1.12
C VAL A 157 -1.02 26.74 -0.99
N ILE A 158 -1.31 25.50 -0.64
CA ILE A 158 -0.30 24.45 -0.52
C ILE A 158 0.30 24.14 -1.90
N ALA A 159 -0.52 24.03 -2.94
CA ALA A 159 -0.05 23.77 -4.31
C ALA A 159 0.94 24.85 -4.80
N VAL A 160 0.61 26.13 -4.57
CA VAL A 160 1.52 27.24 -4.93
C VAL A 160 2.83 27.19 -4.13
N LYS A 161 2.78 26.79 -2.85
CA LYS A 161 3.99 26.59 -2.05
C LYS A 161 4.84 25.42 -2.54
N LEU A 162 4.21 24.28 -2.88
CA LEU A 162 4.91 23.12 -3.45
C LEU A 162 5.64 23.48 -4.75
N GLU A 163 5.00 24.20 -5.65
CA GLU A 163 5.62 24.65 -6.93
C GLU A 163 6.78 25.65 -6.75
N LYS A 164 6.88 26.28 -5.58
CA LYS A 164 8.05 27.13 -5.23
C LYS A 164 9.22 26.31 -4.69
N LEU A 165 8.96 25.15 -4.12
CA LEU A 165 9.96 24.32 -3.46
C LEU A 165 10.45 23.17 -4.34
N TYR A 166 9.61 22.69 -5.26
CA TYR A 166 9.86 21.49 -6.05
C TYR A 166 9.76 21.76 -7.55
N THR A 167 10.55 21.05 -8.31
CA THR A 167 10.45 21.01 -9.78
C THR A 167 9.21 20.24 -10.22
N LYS A 168 8.78 20.43 -11.47
CA LYS A 168 7.66 19.68 -12.06
C LYS A 168 7.87 18.17 -12.02
N GLU A 169 9.08 17.72 -12.31
CA GLU A 169 9.45 16.30 -12.23
C GLU A 169 9.31 15.74 -10.80
N GLU A 170 9.77 16.48 -9.80
CA GLU A 170 9.64 16.10 -8.40
C GLU A 170 8.18 16.04 -7.96
N ILE A 171 7.33 16.95 -8.42
CA ILE A 171 5.89 16.97 -8.12
C ILE A 171 5.20 15.74 -8.72
N ILE A 172 5.45 15.41 -10.01
CA ILE A 172 4.94 14.18 -10.63
C ILE A 172 5.43 12.95 -9.86
N ASN A 173 6.71 12.95 -9.52
CA ASN A 173 7.32 11.85 -8.80
C ASN A 173 6.67 11.62 -7.42
N MET A 174 6.48 12.69 -6.65
CA MET A 174 5.78 12.63 -5.37
C MET A 174 4.33 12.16 -5.53
N TYR A 175 3.61 12.66 -6.53
CA TYR A 175 2.23 12.28 -6.82
C TYR A 175 2.10 10.78 -7.08
N LEU A 176 2.90 10.24 -7.99
CA LEU A 176 2.86 8.84 -8.37
C LEU A 176 3.35 7.88 -7.26
N ASN A 177 4.31 8.33 -6.45
CA ASN A 177 4.76 7.55 -5.29
C ASN A 177 3.77 7.57 -4.11
N LYS A 178 2.84 8.54 -4.08
CA LYS A 178 1.87 8.70 -2.98
C LYS A 178 0.51 8.09 -3.27
N PHE A 179 0.11 8.00 -4.54
CA PHE A 179 -1.23 7.60 -4.93
C PHE A 179 -1.57 6.15 -4.54
N ASP A 180 -2.77 5.94 -3.99
CA ASP A 180 -3.29 4.62 -3.61
C ASP A 180 -4.11 4.02 -4.75
N PHE A 181 -3.55 3.01 -5.42
CA PHE A 181 -4.17 2.26 -6.51
C PHE A 181 -5.02 1.08 -6.04
N LEU A 182 -5.42 1.02 -4.76
CA LEU A 182 -6.13 -0.10 -4.13
C LEU A 182 -5.28 -1.38 -3.97
N TYR A 183 -5.88 -2.42 -3.36
CA TYR A 183 -5.25 -3.73 -3.17
C TYR A 183 -3.85 -3.64 -2.54
N ASN A 184 -3.64 -2.70 -1.60
CA ASN A 184 -2.35 -2.35 -1.01
C ASN A 184 -1.29 -1.86 -2.03
N ALA A 185 -1.70 -1.50 -3.24
CA ALA A 185 -0.84 -0.93 -4.27
C ALA A 185 -0.64 0.58 -4.05
N VAL A 186 0.05 0.96 -2.98
CA VAL A 186 0.36 2.37 -2.70
C VAL A 186 1.66 2.76 -3.39
N GLY A 187 1.56 3.76 -4.27
CA GLY A 187 2.63 4.22 -5.16
C GLY A 187 2.78 3.37 -6.42
N ILE A 188 3.37 4.00 -7.43
CA ILE A 188 3.47 3.43 -8.79
C ILE A 188 4.29 2.15 -8.86
N ARG A 189 5.31 1.98 -8.00
CA ARG A 189 6.11 0.75 -7.93
C ARG A 189 5.24 -0.44 -7.55
N SER A 190 4.44 -0.25 -6.50
CA SER A 190 3.54 -1.30 -6.02
C SER A 190 2.43 -1.58 -7.03
N ALA A 191 1.89 -0.53 -7.67
CA ALA A 191 0.85 -0.68 -8.68
C ALA A 191 1.36 -1.46 -9.90
N ALA A 192 2.51 -1.10 -10.47
CA ALA A 192 3.09 -1.81 -11.61
C ALA A 192 3.34 -3.29 -11.30
N HIS A 193 3.84 -3.59 -10.10
CA HIS A 193 4.09 -4.96 -9.67
C HIS A 193 2.79 -5.76 -9.45
N ILE A 194 1.81 -5.19 -8.73
CA ILE A 194 0.59 -5.90 -8.34
C ILE A 194 -0.33 -6.14 -9.54
N TYR A 195 -0.47 -5.16 -10.42
CA TYR A 195 -1.36 -5.28 -11.56
C TYR A 195 -0.73 -5.99 -12.75
N PHE A 196 0.59 -5.82 -12.99
CA PHE A 196 1.25 -6.24 -14.23
C PHE A 196 2.50 -7.10 -14.04
N ASP A 197 3.01 -7.26 -12.82
CA ASP A 197 4.30 -7.89 -12.50
C ASP A 197 5.48 -7.23 -13.25
N LYS A 198 5.47 -5.90 -13.31
CA LYS A 198 6.47 -5.10 -14.02
C LYS A 198 7.12 -4.04 -13.13
N LEU A 199 8.25 -3.52 -13.56
CA LEU A 199 8.81 -2.27 -13.04
C LEU A 199 8.07 -1.07 -13.64
N PRO A 200 7.95 0.07 -12.94
CA PRO A 200 7.29 1.27 -13.46
C PRO A 200 7.85 1.77 -14.80
N LYS A 201 9.15 1.59 -15.05
CA LYS A 201 9.81 1.96 -16.31
C LYS A 201 9.37 1.11 -17.51
N ASP A 202 8.89 -0.12 -17.24
CA ASP A 202 8.56 -1.12 -18.24
C ASP A 202 7.06 -1.15 -18.57
N LEU A 203 6.27 -0.19 -18.03
CA LEU A 203 4.85 -0.07 -18.33
C LEU A 203 4.61 0.34 -19.78
N ASN A 204 3.77 -0.43 -20.45
CA ASN A 204 3.29 -0.13 -21.80
C ASN A 204 2.27 1.02 -21.78
N VAL A 205 1.90 1.51 -22.95
CA VAL A 205 0.95 2.63 -23.09
C VAL A 205 -0.42 2.29 -22.51
N GLU A 206 -0.98 1.10 -22.83
CA GLU A 206 -2.29 0.64 -22.38
C GLU A 206 -2.33 0.37 -20.87
N GLU A 207 -1.23 -0.10 -20.29
CA GLU A 207 -1.08 -0.32 -18.85
C GLU A 207 -0.98 1.02 -18.10
N ALA A 208 -0.17 1.94 -18.62
CA ALA A 208 -0.04 3.30 -18.11
C ALA A 208 -1.39 4.03 -18.15
N ALA A 209 -2.10 3.96 -19.28
CA ALA A 209 -3.41 4.58 -19.45
C ALA A 209 -4.46 4.00 -18.49
N MET A 210 -4.41 2.69 -18.18
CA MET A 210 -5.29 2.09 -17.19
C MET A 210 -5.02 2.65 -15.78
N LEU A 211 -3.75 2.70 -15.35
CA LEU A 211 -3.38 3.23 -14.03
C LEU A 211 -3.74 4.71 -13.90
N VAL A 212 -3.47 5.52 -14.92
CA VAL A 212 -3.89 6.94 -14.94
C VAL A 212 -5.41 7.06 -14.91
N GLY A 213 -6.12 6.20 -15.61
CA GLY A 213 -7.58 6.13 -15.54
C GLY A 213 -8.12 5.94 -14.13
N MET A 214 -7.43 5.13 -13.31
CA MET A 214 -7.77 4.92 -11.90
C MET A 214 -7.53 6.17 -11.04
N CYS A 215 -6.63 7.09 -11.41
CA CYS A 215 -6.33 8.29 -10.62
C CYS A 215 -7.57 9.17 -10.36
N LYS A 216 -8.56 9.16 -11.23
CA LYS A 216 -9.82 9.90 -11.04
C LYS A 216 -10.66 9.36 -9.89
N ASN A 217 -10.83 8.06 -9.79
CA ASN A 217 -11.56 7.35 -8.72
C ASN A 217 -11.20 5.86 -8.76
N PRO A 218 -10.22 5.41 -7.96
CA PRO A 218 -9.74 4.02 -8.01
C PRO A 218 -10.83 2.99 -7.72
N SER A 219 -11.73 3.31 -6.78
CA SER A 219 -12.82 2.39 -6.40
C SER A 219 -13.84 2.21 -7.51
N TYR A 220 -14.11 3.26 -8.29
CA TYR A 220 -15.06 3.21 -9.41
C TYR A 220 -14.42 2.62 -10.66
N PHE A 221 -13.18 3.01 -10.99
CA PHE A 221 -12.43 2.50 -12.14
C PHE A 221 -11.52 1.33 -11.72
N ASN A 222 -12.13 0.30 -11.15
CA ASN A 222 -11.45 -0.87 -10.62
C ASN A 222 -11.42 -1.99 -11.65
N PRO A 223 -10.24 -2.41 -12.18
CA PRO A 223 -10.14 -3.38 -13.27
C PRO A 223 -10.66 -4.78 -12.91
N ILE A 224 -10.69 -5.13 -11.61
CA ILE A 224 -11.20 -6.41 -11.12
C ILE A 224 -12.72 -6.38 -10.96
N LYS A 225 -13.24 -5.33 -10.27
CA LYS A 225 -14.66 -5.27 -9.91
C LYS A 225 -15.53 -4.63 -10.99
N ARG A 226 -14.94 -3.74 -11.80
CA ARG A 226 -15.64 -2.93 -12.83
C ARG A 226 -14.81 -2.82 -14.10
N PRO A 227 -14.54 -3.95 -14.78
CA PRO A 227 -13.66 -3.96 -15.96
C PRO A 227 -14.23 -3.14 -17.14
N LYS A 228 -15.54 -3.06 -17.27
CA LYS A 228 -16.18 -2.25 -18.33
C LYS A 228 -15.90 -0.77 -18.13
N GLU A 229 -16.23 -0.23 -16.96
CA GLU A 229 -16.02 1.18 -16.61
C GLU A 229 -14.54 1.55 -16.67
N THR A 230 -13.66 0.63 -16.27
CA THR A 230 -12.21 0.83 -16.36
C THR A 230 -11.75 0.89 -17.82
N ARG A 231 -12.29 0.05 -18.71
CA ARG A 231 -11.98 0.07 -20.16
C ARG A 231 -12.46 1.38 -20.80
N ASP A 232 -13.66 1.83 -20.48
CA ASP A 232 -14.20 3.09 -20.97
C ASP A 232 -13.36 4.29 -20.48
N ARG A 233 -12.89 4.23 -19.24
CA ARG A 233 -11.99 5.26 -18.68
C ARG A 233 -10.61 5.22 -19.34
N ARG A 234 -10.03 4.03 -19.61
CA ARG A 234 -8.76 3.87 -20.35
C ARG A 234 -8.87 4.49 -21.75
N LYS A 235 -10.00 4.26 -22.44
CA LYS A 235 -10.28 4.91 -23.73
C LYS A 235 -10.27 6.43 -23.59
N THR A 236 -10.91 6.98 -22.55
CA THR A 236 -10.87 8.44 -22.29
C THR A 236 -9.43 8.94 -22.12
N VAL A 237 -8.54 8.17 -21.47
CA VAL A 237 -7.13 8.53 -21.34
C VAL A 237 -6.45 8.55 -22.71
N PHE A 238 -6.67 7.55 -23.56
CA PHE A 238 -6.15 7.55 -24.93
C PHE A 238 -6.63 8.76 -25.73
N ASP A 239 -7.92 9.10 -25.66
CA ASP A 239 -8.48 10.28 -26.33
C ASP A 239 -7.81 11.59 -25.85
N GLN A 240 -7.43 11.70 -24.57
CA GLN A 240 -6.67 12.85 -24.08
C GLN A 240 -5.22 12.84 -24.56
N MET A 241 -4.58 11.65 -24.62
CA MET A 241 -3.22 11.53 -25.15
C MET A 241 -3.15 11.89 -26.64
N VAL A 242 -4.16 11.56 -27.44
CA VAL A 242 -4.27 12.00 -28.83
C VAL A 242 -4.41 13.52 -28.93
N LYS A 243 -5.28 14.13 -28.11
CA LYS A 243 -5.46 15.61 -28.07
C LYS A 243 -4.22 16.36 -27.62
N ALA A 244 -3.33 15.71 -26.91
CA ALA A 244 -2.06 16.24 -26.43
C ALA A 244 -0.87 15.86 -27.33
N ASP A 245 -1.13 15.27 -28.50
CA ASP A 245 -0.13 14.83 -29.49
C ASP A 245 0.88 13.80 -28.98
N PHE A 246 0.52 13.03 -27.92
CA PHE A 246 1.33 11.93 -27.41
C PHE A 246 1.01 10.58 -28.09
N LEU A 247 -0.12 10.45 -28.74
CA LEU A 247 -0.53 9.27 -29.51
C LEU A 247 -1.21 9.68 -30.81
N THR A 248 -1.20 8.79 -31.80
CA THR A 248 -2.02 8.92 -33.00
C THR A 248 -3.32 8.07 -32.88
N GLU A 249 -4.34 8.42 -33.66
CA GLU A 249 -5.59 7.64 -33.75
C GLU A 249 -5.32 6.17 -34.13
N GLU A 250 -4.38 5.92 -35.06
CA GLU A 250 -3.99 4.57 -35.48
C GLU A 250 -3.37 3.75 -34.33
N GLN A 251 -2.55 4.39 -33.50
CA GLN A 251 -2.00 3.74 -32.31
C GLN A 251 -3.11 3.37 -31.31
N VAL A 252 -4.07 4.27 -31.08
CA VAL A 252 -5.22 3.98 -30.20
C VAL A 252 -6.03 2.83 -30.73
N ASP A 253 -6.27 2.75 -32.04
CA ASP A 253 -7.00 1.64 -32.64
C ASP A 253 -6.34 0.28 -32.40
N SER A 254 -5.02 0.24 -32.34
CA SER A 254 -4.27 -0.97 -32.02
C SER A 254 -4.28 -1.35 -30.52
N LEU A 255 -4.49 -0.37 -29.62
CA LEU A 255 -4.36 -0.55 -28.16
C LEU A 255 -5.72 -0.71 -27.45
N LYS A 256 -6.81 -0.18 -28.03
CA LYS A 256 -8.12 -0.06 -27.36
C LYS A 256 -8.71 -1.40 -26.91
N ASP A 257 -8.46 -2.47 -27.66
CA ASP A 257 -9.03 -3.80 -27.43
C ASP A 257 -8.11 -4.73 -26.62
N LEU A 258 -6.88 -4.29 -26.29
CA LEU A 258 -5.98 -5.05 -25.44
C LEU A 258 -6.60 -5.30 -24.05
N PRO A 259 -6.29 -6.44 -23.41
CA PRO A 259 -6.80 -6.76 -22.08
C PRO A 259 -6.39 -5.69 -21.06
N LEU A 260 -7.19 -5.54 -19.99
CA LEU A 260 -6.87 -4.59 -18.90
C LEU A 260 -5.73 -5.11 -18.03
N LEU A 261 -5.70 -6.41 -17.77
CA LEU A 261 -4.71 -7.09 -16.95
C LEU A 261 -4.21 -8.34 -17.67
N PRO A 262 -2.96 -8.77 -17.41
CA PRO A 262 -2.35 -9.91 -18.09
C PRO A 262 -2.91 -11.26 -17.63
N GLN A 263 -3.51 -11.34 -16.46
CA GLN A 263 -4.00 -12.59 -15.87
C GLN A 263 -5.51 -12.61 -15.70
N THR A 264 -6.09 -13.81 -15.92
CA THR A 264 -7.49 -14.11 -15.66
C THR A 264 -7.61 -15.40 -14.85
N ASP A 265 -8.73 -15.56 -14.13
CA ASP A 265 -9.09 -16.81 -13.47
C ASP A 265 -9.66 -17.83 -14.46
N SER A 266 -9.97 -19.04 -13.98
CA SER A 266 -10.57 -20.11 -14.80
C SER A 266 -11.95 -19.77 -15.39
N LYS A 267 -12.60 -18.70 -14.89
CA LYS A 267 -13.90 -18.19 -15.38
C LYS A 267 -13.74 -16.99 -16.31
N GLY A 268 -12.49 -16.58 -16.62
CA GLY A 268 -12.19 -15.44 -17.48
C GLY A 268 -12.28 -14.07 -16.81
N ASN A 269 -12.42 -13.99 -15.48
CA ASN A 269 -12.38 -12.71 -14.76
C ASN A 269 -10.94 -12.28 -14.55
N TYR A 270 -10.67 -10.98 -14.67
CA TYR A 270 -9.34 -10.43 -14.39
C TYR A 270 -8.90 -10.67 -12.94
N LYS A 271 -7.64 -10.99 -12.76
CA LYS A 271 -7.02 -11.12 -11.44
C LYS A 271 -5.69 -10.36 -11.39
N LEU A 272 -5.26 -10.03 -10.17
CA LEU A 272 -3.99 -9.37 -9.93
C LEU A 272 -2.82 -10.30 -10.28
N ALA A 273 -1.76 -9.75 -10.87
CA ALA A 273 -0.56 -10.50 -11.18
C ALA A 273 0.15 -10.96 -9.90
N ASN A 274 0.17 -10.09 -8.89
CA ASN A 274 0.75 -10.39 -7.58
C ASN A 274 -0.12 -9.89 -6.43
N SER A 275 0.04 -10.47 -5.26
CA SER A 275 -0.57 -9.94 -4.03
C SER A 275 0.42 -9.02 -3.31
N ALA A 276 -0.10 -7.92 -2.72
CA ALA A 276 0.70 -7.04 -1.88
C ALA A 276 0.83 -7.55 -0.44
N ASP A 277 0.56 -8.83 -0.20
CA ASP A 277 0.70 -9.40 1.13
C ASP A 277 2.18 -9.40 1.54
N HIS A 278 2.47 -8.96 2.77
CA HIS A 278 3.80 -9.07 3.36
C HIS A 278 4.30 -10.54 3.46
N LYS A 279 3.40 -11.50 3.28
CA LYS A 279 3.71 -12.92 3.20
C LYS A 279 4.13 -13.36 1.78
N ALA A 280 3.77 -12.61 0.74
CA ALA A 280 4.20 -12.87 -0.62
C ALA A 280 5.71 -12.63 -0.80
N GLY A 281 6.36 -13.40 -1.67
CA GLY A 281 7.80 -13.33 -1.93
C GLY A 281 8.60 -14.47 -1.29
N LEU A 282 9.88 -14.52 -1.62
CA LEU A 282 10.80 -15.56 -1.16
C LEU A 282 11.21 -15.38 0.32
N ALA A 283 11.68 -16.44 0.94
CA ALA A 283 12.22 -16.48 2.30
C ALA A 283 11.29 -15.90 3.39
N PRO A 284 10.00 -16.32 3.48
CA PRO A 284 9.06 -15.74 4.41
C PRO A 284 9.48 -15.89 5.88
N TYR A 285 10.11 -16.99 6.22
CA TYR A 285 10.63 -17.25 7.59
C TYR A 285 11.82 -16.37 7.95
N LEU A 286 12.75 -16.13 7.03
CA LEU A 286 13.85 -15.19 7.23
C LEU A 286 13.32 -13.77 7.42
N ARG A 287 12.36 -13.37 6.62
CA ARG A 287 11.73 -12.04 6.74
C ARG A 287 11.07 -11.86 8.11
N GLU A 288 10.31 -12.85 8.58
CA GLU A 288 9.69 -12.80 9.89
C GLU A 288 10.74 -12.77 11.03
N TYR A 289 11.81 -13.55 10.88
CA TYR A 289 12.94 -13.52 11.80
C TYR A 289 13.57 -12.11 11.86
N LEU A 290 13.87 -11.51 10.71
CA LEU A 290 14.43 -10.16 10.62
C LEU A 290 13.49 -9.13 11.25
N ARG A 291 12.19 -9.23 10.97
CA ARG A 291 11.17 -8.36 11.54
C ARG A 291 11.16 -8.41 13.07
N LYS A 292 11.22 -9.61 13.63
CA LYS A 292 11.23 -9.85 15.08
C LYS A 292 12.51 -9.32 15.71
N VAL A 293 13.66 -9.66 15.15
CA VAL A 293 14.97 -9.33 15.71
C VAL A 293 15.26 -7.83 15.63
N MET A 294 15.05 -7.20 14.49
CA MET A 294 15.33 -5.77 14.29
C MET A 294 14.41 -4.86 15.12
N ARG A 295 13.17 -5.31 15.42
CA ARG A 295 12.19 -4.56 16.24
C ARG A 295 12.23 -4.92 17.72
N ALA A 296 13.12 -5.80 18.14
CA ALA A 296 13.25 -6.15 19.56
C ALA A 296 13.49 -4.88 20.39
N LYS A 297 12.92 -4.87 21.58
CA LYS A 297 13.11 -3.80 22.57
C LYS A 297 14.12 -4.25 23.58
N GLU A 298 14.70 -3.29 24.29
CA GLU A 298 15.58 -3.58 25.41
C GLU A 298 14.88 -4.51 26.42
N PRO A 299 15.51 -5.64 26.77
CA PRO A 299 14.92 -6.58 27.70
C PRO A 299 14.72 -5.94 29.09
N LYS A 300 13.49 -5.99 29.59
CA LYS A 300 13.15 -5.54 30.95
C LYS A 300 12.56 -6.70 31.71
N ARG A 301 13.05 -6.98 32.91
CA ARG A 301 12.61 -8.14 33.72
C ARG A 301 11.09 -8.20 33.89
N SER A 302 10.44 -7.03 33.96
CA SER A 302 8.98 -6.90 34.08
C SER A 302 8.19 -7.47 32.88
N ASN A 303 8.83 -7.65 31.73
CA ASN A 303 8.19 -8.17 30.52
C ASN A 303 8.25 -9.70 30.42
N TYR A 304 8.92 -10.36 31.36
CA TYR A 304 9.11 -11.81 31.40
C TYR A 304 8.43 -12.41 32.63
N ALA A 305 7.76 -13.53 32.43
CA ALA A 305 7.21 -14.29 33.56
C ALA A 305 8.33 -14.89 34.41
N SER A 306 8.03 -15.24 35.67
CA SER A 306 9.01 -15.78 36.62
C SER A 306 9.75 -17.03 36.11
N TRP A 307 9.09 -17.85 35.28
CA TRP A 307 9.66 -19.06 34.68
C TRP A 307 10.53 -18.80 33.43
N GLN A 308 10.59 -17.55 32.93
CA GLN A 308 11.35 -17.17 31.76
C GLN A 308 12.69 -16.53 32.10
N GLU A 309 13.33 -16.90 33.22
CA GLU A 309 14.62 -16.31 33.66
C GLU A 309 15.71 -16.52 32.62
N GLN A 310 15.90 -17.76 32.17
CA GLN A 310 16.90 -18.09 31.17
C GLN A 310 16.67 -17.30 29.86
N GLN A 311 15.43 -17.17 29.40
CA GLN A 311 15.11 -16.38 28.22
C GLN A 311 15.44 -14.90 28.40
N TYR A 312 15.20 -14.36 29.58
CA TYR A 312 15.55 -12.98 29.90
C TYR A 312 17.07 -12.77 29.87
N GLU A 313 17.85 -13.67 30.45
CA GLU A 313 19.32 -13.60 30.44
C GLU A 313 19.86 -13.71 29.01
N GLU A 314 19.36 -14.66 28.21
CA GLU A 314 19.74 -14.82 26.80
C GLU A 314 19.42 -13.56 25.98
N ASP A 315 18.25 -12.97 26.17
CA ASP A 315 17.85 -11.76 25.46
C ASP A 315 18.68 -10.53 25.92
N CYS A 316 19.13 -10.47 27.19
CA CYS A 316 20.06 -9.44 27.68
C CYS A 316 21.45 -9.57 27.01
N VAL A 317 21.96 -10.79 26.90
CA VAL A 317 23.25 -11.04 26.21
C VAL A 317 23.11 -10.67 24.73
N ARG A 318 22.05 -11.11 24.07
CA ARG A 318 21.79 -10.74 22.67
C ARG A 318 21.63 -9.24 22.45
N TRP A 319 21.02 -8.55 23.41
CA TRP A 319 20.91 -7.09 23.34
C TRP A 319 22.28 -6.40 23.34
N GLN A 320 23.24 -6.93 24.07
CA GLN A 320 24.58 -6.36 24.15
C GLN A 320 25.46 -6.76 22.96
N GLU A 321 25.43 -8.02 22.55
CA GLU A 321 26.40 -8.62 21.61
C GLU A 321 25.88 -8.62 20.16
N ASP A 322 24.58 -8.85 19.94
CA ASP A 322 24.00 -8.92 18.59
C ASP A 322 23.60 -7.52 18.12
N ARG A 323 24.34 -6.98 17.16
CA ARG A 323 24.06 -5.66 16.57
C ARG A 323 22.72 -5.59 15.86
N LEU A 324 22.19 -6.71 15.39
CA LEU A 324 20.90 -6.76 14.68
C LEU A 324 19.72 -6.81 15.66
N PHE A 325 19.91 -7.40 16.84
CA PHE A 325 18.88 -7.51 17.86
C PHE A 325 18.56 -6.12 18.46
N GLY A 326 17.37 -5.62 18.16
CA GLY A 326 16.93 -4.29 18.55
C GLY A 326 17.54 -3.15 17.70
N TRP A 327 17.97 -3.44 16.46
CA TRP A 327 18.61 -2.45 15.60
C TRP A 327 17.79 -1.17 15.46
N CYS A 328 16.48 -1.26 15.29
CA CYS A 328 15.60 -0.09 15.17
C CYS A 328 15.59 0.79 16.44
N ALA A 329 15.71 0.17 17.63
CA ALA A 329 15.73 0.88 18.90
C ALA A 329 17.09 1.47 19.26
N LYS A 330 18.17 0.83 18.78
CA LYS A 330 19.57 1.23 19.05
C LYS A 330 20.07 2.32 18.11
N ASN A 331 19.41 2.54 16.97
CA ASN A 331 19.84 3.50 15.96
C ASN A 331 18.84 4.63 15.83
N THR A 332 19.35 5.85 15.70
CA THR A 332 18.55 7.06 15.54
C THR A 332 18.82 7.72 14.19
N LYS A 333 17.83 8.38 13.66
CA LYS A 333 17.91 9.23 12.46
C LYS A 333 18.52 10.58 12.80
N LEU A 334 18.79 11.38 11.77
CA LEU A 334 19.33 12.74 11.94
C LEU A 334 18.40 13.66 12.75
N ASP A 335 17.10 13.40 12.71
CA ASP A 335 16.08 14.12 13.50
C ASP A 335 15.98 13.66 14.96
N GLY A 336 16.86 12.75 15.41
CA GLY A 336 16.88 12.20 16.77
C GLY A 336 15.82 11.12 17.03
N THR A 337 14.97 10.77 16.06
CA THR A 337 13.97 9.69 16.20
C THR A 337 14.57 8.34 15.84
N ASN A 338 14.06 7.27 16.46
CA ASN A 338 14.47 5.91 16.15
C ASN A 338 13.98 5.48 14.76
N TYR A 339 14.72 4.56 14.12
CA TYR A 339 14.28 3.96 12.89
C TYR A 339 13.03 3.10 13.08
N ASN A 340 12.13 3.15 12.09
CA ASN A 340 10.95 2.30 12.02
C ASN A 340 11.05 1.38 10.79
N LEU A 341 11.11 0.08 11.04
CA LEU A 341 11.28 -0.94 9.99
C LEU A 341 10.17 -0.92 8.93
N THR A 342 8.99 -0.41 9.25
CA THR A 342 7.83 -0.46 8.33
C THR A 342 7.57 0.85 7.59
N THR A 343 8.24 1.95 7.97
CA THR A 343 7.90 3.28 7.44
C THR A 343 9.08 4.09 6.91
N ASP A 344 10.32 3.69 7.21
CA ASP A 344 11.49 4.53 6.93
C ASP A 344 12.27 4.08 5.68
N GLY A 345 11.73 3.14 4.88
CA GLY A 345 12.26 2.79 3.56
C GLY A 345 13.67 2.19 3.57
N LEU A 346 13.99 1.41 4.59
CA LEU A 346 15.30 0.76 4.69
C LEU A 346 15.52 -0.22 3.54
N ARG A 347 16.76 -0.42 3.15
CA ARG A 347 17.18 -1.45 2.19
C ARG A 347 18.04 -2.47 2.93
N ILE A 348 17.55 -3.69 3.07
CA ILE A 348 18.22 -4.77 3.80
C ILE A 348 18.78 -5.75 2.79
N TYR A 349 20.08 -5.85 2.72
CA TYR A 349 20.75 -6.81 1.85
C TYR A 349 21.13 -8.05 2.68
N THR A 350 20.76 -9.22 2.19
CA THR A 350 21.00 -10.50 2.86
C THR A 350 22.02 -11.35 2.10
N SER A 351 22.50 -12.40 2.72
CA SER A 351 23.37 -13.40 2.07
C SER A 351 22.61 -14.45 1.23
N ILE A 352 21.27 -14.42 1.25
CA ILE A 352 20.42 -15.36 0.51
C ILE A 352 20.64 -15.21 -0.99
N ASP A 353 20.86 -16.33 -1.70
CA ASP A 353 20.78 -16.40 -3.16
C ASP A 353 19.33 -16.71 -3.56
N SER A 354 18.75 -15.87 -4.39
CA SER A 354 17.32 -15.97 -4.74
C SER A 354 16.96 -17.29 -5.43
N ARG A 355 17.85 -17.82 -6.26
CA ARG A 355 17.65 -19.08 -7.00
C ARG A 355 17.74 -20.28 -6.06
N MET A 356 18.75 -20.30 -5.18
CA MET A 356 18.90 -21.36 -4.18
C MET A 356 17.70 -21.36 -3.22
N GLN A 357 17.25 -20.19 -2.79
CA GLN A 357 16.07 -20.04 -1.95
C GLN A 357 14.80 -20.60 -2.62
N LYS A 358 14.58 -20.23 -3.88
CA LYS A 358 13.46 -20.74 -4.68
C LYS A 358 13.47 -22.26 -4.79
N TYR A 359 14.62 -22.84 -5.15
CA TYR A 359 14.75 -24.28 -5.24
C TYR A 359 14.53 -24.99 -3.91
N ALA A 360 15.01 -24.40 -2.81
CA ALA A 360 14.78 -24.95 -1.48
C ALA A 360 13.29 -24.95 -1.09
N GLU A 361 12.60 -23.84 -1.32
CA GLU A 361 11.15 -23.72 -1.07
C GLU A 361 10.34 -24.71 -1.92
N GLU A 362 10.64 -24.81 -3.22
CA GLU A 362 9.99 -25.73 -4.14
C GLU A 362 10.24 -27.19 -3.75
N ALA A 363 11.47 -27.53 -3.39
CA ALA A 363 11.82 -28.91 -2.99
C ALA A 363 11.12 -29.31 -1.69
N VAL A 364 11.11 -28.42 -0.68
CA VAL A 364 10.41 -28.66 0.59
C VAL A 364 8.91 -28.78 0.36
N ALA A 365 8.30 -27.85 -0.38
CA ALA A 365 6.88 -27.88 -0.68
C ALA A 365 6.48 -29.15 -1.42
N LYS A 366 7.22 -29.53 -2.47
CA LYS A 366 6.98 -30.72 -3.26
C LYS A 366 7.08 -32.00 -2.43
N HIS A 367 8.16 -32.16 -1.67
CA HIS A 367 8.36 -33.36 -0.85
C HIS A 367 7.31 -33.50 0.25
N LEU A 368 6.93 -32.39 0.89
CA LEU A 368 5.87 -32.40 1.89
C LEU A 368 4.51 -32.73 1.28
N SER A 369 4.13 -32.05 0.19
CA SER A 369 2.78 -32.21 -0.39
C SER A 369 2.58 -33.54 -1.09
N GLU A 370 3.55 -33.99 -1.89
CA GLU A 370 3.41 -35.17 -2.75
C GLU A 370 3.73 -36.48 -2.02
N PHE A 371 4.58 -36.44 -1.01
CA PHE A 371 5.08 -37.66 -0.35
C PHE A 371 4.71 -37.72 1.15
N LEU A 372 5.26 -36.82 1.99
CA LEU A 372 5.15 -36.98 3.45
C LEU A 372 3.73 -36.72 3.99
N GLN A 373 3.02 -35.72 3.47
CA GLN A 373 1.68 -35.41 3.95
C GLN A 373 0.65 -36.51 3.63
N PRO A 374 0.63 -37.09 2.42
CA PRO A 374 -0.23 -38.24 2.13
C PRO A 374 0.05 -39.44 3.04
N GLU A 375 1.33 -39.76 3.27
CA GLU A 375 1.72 -40.86 4.16
C GLU A 375 1.30 -40.60 5.61
N PHE A 376 1.53 -39.37 6.10
CA PHE A 376 1.09 -38.97 7.43
C PHE A 376 -0.43 -39.05 7.58
N ASN A 377 -1.17 -38.55 6.61
CA ASN A 377 -2.64 -38.62 6.63
C ASN A 377 -3.14 -40.07 6.62
N ARG A 378 -2.45 -40.97 5.87
CA ARG A 378 -2.77 -42.39 5.84
C ARG A 378 -2.52 -43.06 7.20
N GLU A 379 -1.37 -42.76 7.83
CA GLU A 379 -1.03 -43.28 9.16
C GLU A 379 -2.02 -42.80 10.22
N LYS A 380 -2.45 -41.55 10.17
CA LYS A 380 -3.35 -40.94 11.16
C LYS A 380 -4.83 -41.26 10.93
N LYS A 381 -5.20 -41.84 9.81
CA LYS A 381 -6.58 -42.14 9.48
C LYS A 381 -7.23 -43.07 10.53
N GLY A 382 -8.35 -42.62 11.08
CA GLY A 382 -9.10 -43.38 12.09
C GLY A 382 -8.54 -43.33 13.54
N GLN A 383 -7.43 -42.59 13.76
CA GLN A 383 -6.94 -42.37 15.13
C GLN A 383 -7.77 -41.32 15.86
N LYS A 384 -8.16 -41.58 17.12
CA LYS A 384 -9.05 -40.73 17.91
C LYS A 384 -8.57 -39.29 18.07
N ASN A 385 -7.27 -39.10 18.23
CA ASN A 385 -6.67 -37.79 18.48
C ASN A 385 -5.88 -37.24 17.26
N ALA A 386 -6.16 -37.73 16.04
CA ALA A 386 -5.50 -37.22 14.83
C ALA A 386 -5.67 -35.68 14.72
N PRO A 387 -4.63 -34.96 14.29
CA PRO A 387 -3.29 -35.39 13.84
C PRO A 387 -2.28 -35.65 14.97
N TYR A 388 -2.66 -35.50 16.21
CA TYR A 388 -1.78 -35.63 17.37
C TYR A 388 -1.38 -37.09 17.64
N SER A 389 -0.40 -37.29 18.52
CA SER A 389 -0.01 -38.62 18.95
C SER A 389 -1.20 -39.34 19.68
N LYS A 390 -1.34 -40.61 19.44
CA LYS A 390 -2.30 -41.48 20.18
C LYS A 390 -2.03 -41.55 21.68
N THR A 391 -0.83 -41.15 22.13
CA THR A 391 -0.43 -41.15 23.56
C THR A 391 -0.95 -39.93 24.31
N LEU A 392 -1.38 -38.87 23.60
CA LEU A 392 -1.92 -37.67 24.21
C LEU A 392 -3.41 -37.90 24.59
N SER A 393 -3.76 -37.41 25.75
CA SER A 393 -5.17 -37.34 26.17
C SER A 393 -5.93 -36.26 25.40
N SER A 394 -7.24 -36.37 25.33
CA SER A 394 -8.09 -35.34 24.71
C SER A 394 -7.96 -33.99 25.43
N GLU A 395 -7.71 -33.98 26.72
CA GLU A 395 -7.47 -32.77 27.52
C GLU A 395 -6.16 -32.09 27.15
N GLU A 396 -5.07 -32.84 26.97
CA GLU A 396 -3.78 -32.29 26.53
C GLU A 396 -3.87 -31.67 25.13
N VAL A 397 -4.61 -32.30 24.23
CA VAL A 397 -4.89 -31.76 22.90
C VAL A 397 -5.66 -30.46 23.00
N GLU A 398 -6.72 -30.40 23.81
CA GLU A 398 -7.53 -29.19 24.00
C GLU A 398 -6.69 -28.05 24.64
N ASN A 399 -5.86 -28.38 25.63
CA ASN A 399 -4.96 -27.43 26.27
C ASN A 399 -3.92 -26.88 25.27
N SER A 400 -3.43 -27.71 24.35
CA SER A 400 -2.54 -27.27 23.26
C SER A 400 -3.24 -26.29 22.30
N LEU A 401 -4.49 -26.57 21.94
CA LEU A 401 -5.29 -25.69 21.08
C LEU A 401 -5.61 -24.36 21.77
N ARG A 402 -5.98 -24.37 23.05
CA ARG A 402 -6.19 -23.14 23.84
C ARG A 402 -4.92 -22.31 23.95
N ARG A 403 -3.75 -22.96 24.06
CA ARG A 403 -2.46 -22.25 24.00
C ARG A 403 -2.24 -21.61 22.64
N ALA A 404 -2.50 -22.32 21.55
CA ALA A 404 -2.39 -21.79 20.20
C ALA A 404 -3.37 -20.62 19.96
N MET A 405 -4.59 -20.71 20.48
CA MET A 405 -5.58 -19.62 20.49
C MET A 405 -5.01 -18.35 21.12
N ARG A 406 -4.45 -18.47 22.35
CA ARG A 406 -3.90 -17.33 23.10
C ARG A 406 -2.66 -16.72 22.44
N GLN A 407 -1.94 -17.47 21.64
CA GLN A 407 -0.77 -17.03 20.88
C GLN A 407 -1.12 -16.43 19.51
N SER A 408 -2.37 -16.53 19.07
CA SER A 408 -2.81 -16.02 17.79
C SER A 408 -2.89 -14.48 17.77
N GLU A 409 -2.63 -13.89 16.61
CA GLU A 409 -2.79 -12.46 16.38
C GLU A 409 -4.23 -11.99 16.63
N ARG A 410 -5.21 -12.82 16.24
CA ARG A 410 -6.63 -12.55 16.49
C ARG A 410 -6.92 -12.37 17.99
N TYR A 411 -6.39 -13.26 18.85
CA TYR A 411 -6.57 -13.17 20.29
C TYR A 411 -5.97 -11.87 20.83
N SER A 412 -4.73 -11.54 20.45
CA SER A 412 -4.05 -10.34 20.93
C SER A 412 -4.74 -9.06 20.43
N THR A 413 -5.26 -9.05 19.20
CA THR A 413 -6.00 -7.91 18.63
C THR A 413 -7.32 -7.69 19.39
N MET A 414 -8.08 -8.74 19.66
CA MET A 414 -9.32 -8.62 20.42
C MET A 414 -9.06 -8.17 21.86
N LEU A 415 -8.03 -8.73 22.51
CA LEU A 415 -7.66 -8.34 23.87
C LEU A 415 -7.25 -6.86 23.93
N SER A 416 -6.49 -6.38 22.96
CA SER A 416 -6.10 -4.96 22.83
C SER A 416 -7.30 -4.06 22.50
N GLY A 417 -8.33 -4.60 21.86
CA GLY A 417 -9.61 -3.94 21.57
C GLY A 417 -10.57 -3.88 22.77
N GLY A 418 -10.15 -4.40 23.95
CA GLY A 418 -10.94 -4.34 25.18
C GLY A 418 -12.00 -5.45 25.34
N TYR A 419 -11.96 -6.51 24.52
CA TYR A 419 -12.86 -7.64 24.66
C TYR A 419 -12.50 -8.49 25.88
N THR A 420 -13.52 -9.02 26.58
CA THR A 420 -13.31 -9.94 27.71
C THR A 420 -12.86 -11.33 27.20
N LYS A 421 -12.30 -12.14 28.10
CA LYS A 421 -11.87 -13.50 27.74
C LYS A 421 -13.03 -14.36 27.24
N GLU A 422 -14.19 -14.21 27.85
CA GLU A 422 -15.43 -14.91 27.49
C GLU A 422 -15.90 -14.51 26.08
N GLN A 423 -15.90 -13.22 25.78
CA GLN A 423 -16.23 -12.73 24.44
C GLN A 423 -15.23 -13.21 23.36
N ILE A 424 -13.95 -13.31 23.70
CA ILE A 424 -12.94 -13.85 22.80
C ILE A 424 -13.17 -15.35 22.57
N GLU A 425 -13.44 -16.13 23.61
CA GLU A 425 -13.75 -17.57 23.48
C GLU A 425 -15.02 -17.80 22.64
N GLU A 426 -16.07 -17.00 22.81
CA GLU A 426 -17.26 -17.04 21.98
C GLU A 426 -16.94 -16.73 20.50
N ALA A 427 -16.15 -15.70 20.25
CA ALA A 427 -15.72 -15.33 18.89
C ALA A 427 -14.86 -16.41 18.23
N PHE A 428 -14.07 -17.17 19.00
CA PHE A 428 -13.31 -18.31 18.48
C PHE A 428 -14.17 -19.54 18.19
N ASN A 429 -15.34 -19.64 18.77
CA ASN A 429 -16.31 -20.72 18.54
C ASN A 429 -17.44 -20.31 17.57
N THR A 430 -17.44 -19.08 17.06
CA THR A 430 -18.41 -18.59 16.07
C THR A 430 -17.85 -18.77 14.66
N ALA A 431 -18.63 -19.43 13.79
CA ALA A 431 -18.22 -19.65 12.40
C ALA A 431 -18.20 -18.35 11.59
N ILE A 432 -17.12 -18.13 10.85
CA ILE A 432 -16.91 -16.96 10.01
C ILE A 432 -16.32 -17.38 8.66
N PRO A 433 -16.53 -16.60 7.59
CA PRO A 433 -15.80 -16.79 6.33
C PRO A 433 -14.30 -16.62 6.54
N MET A 434 -13.51 -17.54 6.03
CA MET A 434 -12.05 -17.49 6.08
C MET A 434 -11.41 -18.26 4.95
N THR A 435 -10.20 -17.87 4.59
CA THR A 435 -9.35 -18.55 3.62
C THR A 435 -8.34 -19.42 4.36
N LEU A 436 -8.24 -20.68 4.03
CA LEU A 436 -7.35 -21.65 4.66
C LEU A 436 -6.28 -22.12 3.69
N PHE A 437 -5.12 -22.42 4.24
CA PHE A 437 -4.05 -23.09 3.51
C PHE A 437 -4.40 -24.55 3.23
N SER A 438 -4.10 -25.02 2.00
CA SER A 438 -3.93 -26.42 1.69
C SER A 438 -2.75 -26.60 0.72
N TRP A 439 -2.23 -27.84 0.58
CA TRP A 439 -1.18 -28.11 -0.41
C TRP A 439 -1.66 -28.00 -1.87
N GLU A 440 -2.97 -27.99 -2.09
CA GLU A 440 -3.60 -27.82 -3.42
C GLU A 440 -3.95 -26.36 -3.72
N GLY A 441 -3.69 -25.46 -2.78
CA GLY A 441 -4.00 -24.03 -2.87
C GLY A 441 -4.85 -23.52 -1.72
N GLU A 442 -5.26 -22.27 -1.78
CA GLU A 442 -6.12 -21.65 -0.77
C GLU A 442 -7.56 -22.14 -0.92
N ILE A 443 -8.21 -22.42 0.21
CA ILE A 443 -9.60 -22.86 0.27
C ILE A 443 -10.44 -21.82 1.02
N ASP A 444 -11.41 -21.22 0.34
CA ASP A 444 -12.41 -20.36 0.97
C ASP A 444 -13.50 -21.20 1.61
N THR A 445 -13.72 -21.02 2.91
CA THR A 445 -14.69 -21.80 3.70
C THR A 445 -15.29 -20.97 4.81
N ILE A 446 -16.33 -21.55 5.45
CA ILE A 446 -16.94 -21.00 6.66
C ILE A 446 -16.70 -21.99 7.78
N MET A 447 -15.88 -21.61 8.77
CA MET A 447 -15.63 -22.43 9.96
C MET A 447 -15.29 -21.57 11.18
N THR A 448 -15.20 -22.20 12.35
CA THR A 448 -14.78 -21.47 13.54
C THR A 448 -13.28 -21.19 13.55
N PRO A 449 -12.80 -20.08 14.12
CA PRO A 449 -11.38 -19.85 14.33
C PRO A 449 -10.69 -20.98 15.12
N MET A 450 -11.37 -21.63 16.03
CA MET A 450 -10.83 -22.80 16.75
C MET A 450 -10.62 -23.99 15.80
N ASP A 451 -11.56 -24.26 14.89
CA ASP A 451 -11.39 -25.32 13.90
C ASP A 451 -10.30 -25.01 12.88
N SER A 452 -10.10 -23.73 12.55
CA SER A 452 -8.97 -23.33 11.71
C SER A 452 -7.61 -23.60 12.36
N LEU A 453 -7.49 -23.45 13.68
CA LEU A 453 -6.30 -23.86 14.43
C LEU A 453 -6.08 -25.39 14.38
N ARG A 454 -7.16 -26.19 14.51
CA ARG A 454 -7.10 -27.65 14.33
C ARG A 454 -6.67 -28.01 12.92
N TRP A 455 -7.24 -27.36 11.91
CA TRP A 455 -6.88 -27.53 10.51
C TRP A 455 -5.39 -27.30 10.26
N GLN A 456 -4.82 -26.20 10.78
CA GLN A 456 -3.40 -25.90 10.62
C GLN A 456 -2.48 -26.94 11.25
N LYS A 457 -2.91 -27.62 12.33
CA LYS A 457 -2.13 -28.67 13.01
C LYS A 457 -2.02 -29.97 12.20
N GLN A 458 -2.79 -30.14 11.13
CA GLN A 458 -2.72 -31.33 10.26
C GLN A 458 -1.53 -31.29 9.31
N PHE A 459 -0.97 -30.10 9.04
CA PHE A 459 0.11 -29.96 8.07
C PHE A 459 1.48 -30.16 8.70
N LEU A 460 2.27 -31.02 8.04
CA LEU A 460 3.67 -31.22 8.39
C LEU A 460 4.49 -29.96 8.09
N ARG A 461 5.55 -29.77 8.86
CA ARG A 461 6.49 -28.66 8.71
C ARG A 461 7.89 -29.20 8.57
N ALA A 462 8.73 -28.50 7.80
CA ALA A 462 10.15 -28.83 7.65
C ALA A 462 10.99 -27.58 7.76
N GLY A 463 12.20 -27.73 8.31
CA GLY A 463 13.24 -26.72 8.29
C GLY A 463 14.38 -27.15 7.38
N PHE A 464 14.86 -26.23 6.55
CA PHE A 464 16.02 -26.44 5.68
C PHE A 464 16.91 -25.20 5.71
N MET A 465 18.23 -25.42 5.80
CA MET A 465 19.22 -24.35 5.74
C MET A 465 20.43 -24.80 4.90
N CYS A 466 20.85 -23.95 3.97
CA CYS A 466 22.05 -24.11 3.19
C CYS A 466 23.01 -22.95 3.48
N MET A 467 24.27 -23.28 3.79
CA MET A 467 25.32 -22.30 4.06
C MET A 467 26.53 -22.56 3.16
N ASP A 468 27.28 -21.52 2.85
CA ASP A 468 28.59 -21.66 2.21
C ASP A 468 29.68 -21.99 3.25
N SER A 469 30.92 -22.21 2.76
CA SER A 469 32.07 -22.56 3.59
C SER A 469 32.49 -21.45 4.56
N LEU A 470 32.01 -20.23 4.39
CA LEU A 470 32.26 -19.09 5.25
C LEU A 470 31.15 -18.87 6.30
N GLY A 471 30.10 -19.72 6.28
CA GLY A 471 28.98 -19.63 7.20
C GLY A 471 27.86 -18.69 6.78
N TYR A 472 27.90 -18.12 5.55
CA TYR A 472 26.79 -17.32 5.04
C TYR A 472 25.63 -18.20 4.59
N VAL A 473 24.45 -17.92 5.11
CA VAL A 473 23.22 -18.62 4.75
C VAL A 473 22.80 -18.21 3.35
N LYS A 474 22.72 -19.19 2.42
CA LYS A 474 22.33 -19.02 1.03
C LYS A 474 20.87 -19.34 0.76
N ALA A 475 20.30 -20.27 1.54
CA ALA A 475 18.87 -20.56 1.52
C ALA A 475 18.39 -20.93 2.92
N TYR A 476 17.18 -20.50 3.26
CA TYR A 476 16.57 -20.78 4.55
C TYR A 476 15.06 -20.96 4.41
N VAL A 477 14.58 -22.16 4.68
CA VAL A 477 13.17 -22.51 4.80
C VAL A 477 12.92 -22.89 6.26
N GLY A 478 12.06 -22.14 6.93
CA GLY A 478 11.70 -22.40 8.32
C GLY A 478 10.54 -23.37 8.45
N GLY A 479 10.31 -23.90 9.67
CA GLY A 479 9.22 -24.81 9.99
C GLY A 479 8.27 -24.28 11.07
#